data_0d5324e03338ecbb4fecb80d15b8b564
#
_entry.id   0d5324e03338ecbb4fecb80d15b8b564
#
_cell.length_a   1.000
_cell.length_b   1.000
_cell.length_c   1.000
_cell.angle_alpha   90.00
_cell.angle_beta   90.00
_cell.angle_gamma   90.00
#
_symmetry.space_group_name_H-M   'P 1'
#
loop_
_entity.id
_entity.type
_entity.pdbx_description
1 polymer ?
#
loop_
_entity_poly.entity_id
_entity_poly.type
_entity_poly.pdbx_seq_one_letter_code
_entity_poly.pdbx_strand_id
1 'polypeptide(L)'
;MKVNKVLVSTFLLATCLMNVQAQRRNEIQVPDLDGYTTLKCDFHMHTVFSDGLVWPTVRVDEAYREGLDAISLTEHIEYRPHKKDIVADHNRSFDLCQKQAEKLGILLIRGSEITRPMAPGHFNAIFLADSNPLEQKEYKDAFNEAKKQGAFIFWNHPGWAAQQPDTTKWWPQHTELYDEGCMHGI
;
A
#
# COMPACT_ATOMS: atom_id res chain seq x y z
N MET A 1 -4.70 63.89 2.10
CA MET A 1 -5.33 62.66 1.54
C MET A 1 -4.94 61.47 2.41
N LYS A 2 -5.83 61.03 3.30
CA LYS A 2 -5.61 59.81 4.10
C LYS A 2 -6.33 58.68 3.38
N VAL A 3 -5.63 57.98 2.49
CA VAL A 3 -6.17 56.80 1.84
C VAL A 3 -6.08 55.61 2.79
N ASN A 4 -7.20 55.03 3.02
CA ASN A 4 -7.57 54.02 3.98
C ASN A 4 -6.62 52.79 3.99
N LYS A 5 -5.73 52.77 4.95
CA LYS A 5 -4.91 51.55 5.27
C LYS A 5 -5.77 50.35 5.69
N VAL A 6 -7.01 50.59 6.11
CA VAL A 6 -7.98 49.57 6.51
C VAL A 6 -8.50 48.76 5.31
N LEU A 7 -8.70 49.39 4.13
CA LEU A 7 -9.19 48.67 2.95
C LEU A 7 -8.15 47.68 2.37
N VAL A 8 -6.87 48.04 2.45
CA VAL A 8 -5.79 47.16 1.94
C VAL A 8 -5.60 45.93 2.81
N SER A 9 -5.72 46.09 4.15
CA SER A 9 -5.61 44.94 5.09
C SER A 9 -6.78 43.98 4.95
N THR A 10 -7.99 44.46 4.70
CA THR A 10 -9.17 43.58 4.52
C THR A 10 -9.11 42.82 3.21
N PHE A 11 -8.55 43.43 2.17
CA PHE A 11 -8.37 42.72 0.86
C PHE A 11 -7.29 41.67 0.91
N LEU A 12 -6.16 41.89 1.62
CA LEU A 12 -5.12 40.87 1.82
C LEU A 12 -5.63 39.73 2.70
N LEU A 13 -6.44 39.95 3.70
CA LEU A 13 -7.02 38.90 4.55
C LEU A 13 -8.02 38.03 3.77
N ALA A 14 -8.83 38.63 2.88
CA ALA A 14 -9.79 37.92 2.05
C ALA A 14 -9.10 37.05 0.99
N THR A 15 -7.95 37.47 0.44
CA THR A 15 -7.18 36.67 -0.53
C THR A 15 -6.43 35.53 0.14
N CYS A 16 -6.00 35.62 1.40
CA CYS A 16 -5.42 34.52 2.15
C CYS A 16 -6.45 33.42 2.51
N LEU A 17 -7.72 33.76 2.67
CA LEU A 17 -8.78 32.78 2.98
C LEU A 17 -9.27 31.99 1.76
N MET A 18 -8.95 32.42 0.53
CA MET A 18 -9.40 31.74 -0.69
C MET A 18 -8.48 30.60 -1.17
N ASN A 19 -7.35 30.35 -0.53
CA ASN A 19 -6.39 29.34 -0.96
C ASN A 19 -6.29 28.09 -0.07
N VAL A 20 -7.23 27.89 0.84
CA VAL A 20 -7.39 26.57 1.45
C VAL A 20 -8.23 25.72 0.50
N GLN A 21 -7.61 25.24 -0.56
CA GLN A 21 -8.17 24.11 -1.31
C GLN A 21 -8.13 22.91 -0.36
N ALA A 22 -9.24 22.65 0.31
CA ALA A 22 -9.43 21.36 0.96
C ALA A 22 -9.17 20.28 -0.10
N GLN A 23 -8.30 19.32 0.20
CA GLN A 23 -8.11 18.16 -0.66
C GLN A 23 -9.50 17.54 -0.93
N ARG A 24 -9.93 17.62 -2.19
CA ARG A 24 -11.20 17.00 -2.58
C ARG A 24 -10.96 15.51 -2.72
N ARG A 25 -11.78 14.73 -2.03
CA ARG A 25 -11.90 13.29 -2.25
C ARG A 25 -12.77 13.05 -3.48
N ASN A 26 -12.36 12.18 -4.39
CA ASN A 26 -13.21 11.68 -5.44
C ASN A 26 -14.29 10.78 -4.84
N GLU A 27 -15.51 10.91 -5.31
CA GLU A 27 -16.59 10.03 -4.90
C GLU A 27 -16.75 8.91 -5.95
N ILE A 28 -16.35 7.70 -5.58
CA ILE A 28 -16.59 6.49 -6.37
C ILE A 28 -17.83 5.83 -5.76
N GLN A 29 -18.91 5.81 -6.52
CA GLN A 29 -20.15 5.16 -6.08
C GLN A 29 -20.18 3.71 -6.58
N VAL A 30 -20.09 2.78 -5.64
CA VAL A 30 -20.30 1.36 -5.88
C VAL A 30 -21.45 0.93 -4.95
N PRO A 31 -22.46 0.23 -5.45
CA PRO A 31 -23.59 -0.19 -4.63
C PRO A 31 -23.13 -1.18 -3.56
N ASP A 32 -23.71 -1.05 -2.37
CA ASP A 32 -23.53 -2.03 -1.31
C ASP A 32 -24.27 -3.32 -1.66
N LEU A 33 -23.77 -4.45 -1.17
CA LEU A 33 -24.50 -5.71 -1.16
C LEU A 33 -25.35 -5.79 0.11
N ASP A 34 -26.44 -6.56 0.05
CA ASP A 34 -27.32 -6.71 1.20
C ASP A 34 -26.57 -7.25 2.42
N GLY A 35 -26.54 -6.46 3.48
CA GLY A 35 -25.79 -6.76 4.72
C GLY A 35 -24.29 -6.48 4.69
N TYR A 36 -23.74 -5.92 3.60
CA TYR A 36 -22.31 -5.60 3.47
C TYR A 36 -22.08 -4.19 2.92
N THR A 37 -21.10 -3.49 3.48
CA THR A 37 -20.62 -2.22 2.93
C THR A 37 -19.51 -2.48 1.92
N THR A 38 -19.64 -1.91 0.72
CA THR A 38 -18.61 -2.02 -0.33
C THR A 38 -17.47 -1.06 -0.07
N LEU A 39 -16.25 -1.58 0.06
CA LEU A 39 -15.03 -0.80 0.20
C LEU A 39 -14.24 -0.78 -1.11
N LYS A 40 -13.69 0.38 -1.45
CA LYS A 40 -12.77 0.57 -2.57
C LYS A 40 -11.36 0.48 -2.03
N CYS A 41 -10.59 -0.51 -2.48
CA CYS A 41 -9.33 -0.88 -1.88
C CYS A 41 -8.20 -0.91 -2.90
N ASP A 42 -6.98 -0.59 -2.46
CA ASP A 42 -5.74 -0.91 -3.16
C ASP A 42 -4.78 -1.59 -2.19
N PHE A 43 -4.41 -2.83 -2.48
CA PHE A 43 -3.58 -3.67 -1.63
C PHE A 43 -2.23 -4.03 -2.27
N HIS A 44 -1.76 -3.19 -3.22
CA HIS A 44 -0.46 -3.36 -3.86
C HIS A 44 0.19 -2.00 -4.14
N MET A 45 0.85 -1.45 -3.13
CA MET A 45 1.50 -0.14 -3.20
C MET A 45 2.94 -0.19 -2.69
N HIS A 46 3.81 0.57 -3.36
CA HIS A 46 5.22 0.75 -2.99
C HIS A 46 5.55 2.20 -2.71
N THR A 47 6.54 2.40 -1.84
CA THR A 47 7.10 3.69 -1.48
C THR A 47 8.62 3.67 -1.56
N VAL A 48 9.29 4.74 -1.12
CA VAL A 48 10.76 4.79 -1.03
C VAL A 48 11.35 3.74 -0.07
N PHE A 49 10.52 3.04 0.71
CA PHE A 49 10.97 1.94 1.57
C PHE A 49 11.28 0.65 0.80
N SER A 50 10.78 0.55 -0.45
CA SER A 50 11.25 -0.43 -1.45
C SER A 50 11.65 0.29 -2.74
N ASP A 51 10.96 0.11 -3.84
CA ASP A 51 11.30 0.67 -5.15
C ASP A 51 10.37 1.78 -5.63
N GLY A 52 9.39 2.16 -4.82
CA GLY A 52 8.54 3.32 -5.10
C GLY A 52 9.31 4.64 -4.96
N LEU A 53 8.73 5.72 -5.50
CA LEU A 53 9.39 7.02 -5.63
C LEU A 53 8.83 8.09 -4.69
N VAL A 54 7.82 7.75 -3.88
CA VAL A 54 7.16 8.71 -2.99
C VAL A 54 7.26 8.31 -1.53
N TRP A 55 7.16 9.29 -0.65
CA TRP A 55 7.12 9.05 0.79
C TRP A 55 5.80 8.37 1.19
N PRO A 56 5.78 7.49 2.22
CA PRO A 56 4.59 6.71 2.57
C PRO A 56 3.31 7.53 2.76
N THR A 57 3.36 8.68 3.45
CA THR A 57 2.17 9.51 3.66
C THR A 57 1.58 10.10 2.38
N VAL A 58 2.38 10.20 1.30
CA VAL A 58 1.89 10.63 -0.03
C VAL A 58 0.92 9.59 -0.59
N ARG A 59 1.19 8.28 -0.39
CA ARG A 59 0.26 7.21 -0.81
C ARG A 59 -1.09 7.31 -0.11
N VAL A 60 -1.08 7.69 1.17
CA VAL A 60 -2.33 7.92 1.92
C VAL A 60 -3.11 9.11 1.35
N ASP A 61 -2.40 10.20 1.01
CA ASP A 61 -3.03 11.38 0.39
C ASP A 61 -3.57 11.07 -1.01
N GLU A 62 -2.85 10.27 -1.80
CA GLU A 62 -3.29 9.79 -3.12
C GLU A 62 -4.55 8.91 -2.97
N ALA A 63 -4.53 7.92 -2.08
CA ALA A 63 -5.67 7.05 -1.80
C ALA A 63 -6.93 7.86 -1.41
N TYR A 64 -6.76 8.84 -0.54
CA TYR A 64 -7.87 9.73 -0.16
C TYR A 64 -8.42 10.50 -1.36
N ARG A 65 -7.55 11.11 -2.18
CA ARG A 65 -7.96 11.87 -3.36
C ARG A 65 -8.65 11.00 -4.40
N GLU A 66 -8.17 9.79 -4.60
CA GLU A 66 -8.76 8.83 -5.55
C GLU A 66 -10.05 8.17 -5.03
N GLY A 67 -10.43 8.42 -3.77
CA GLY A 67 -11.69 7.93 -3.20
C GLY A 67 -11.61 6.51 -2.65
N LEU A 68 -10.42 6.00 -2.37
CA LEU A 68 -10.24 4.70 -1.74
C LEU A 68 -10.65 4.73 -0.27
N ASP A 69 -11.14 3.61 0.24
CA ASP A 69 -11.54 3.42 1.63
C ASP A 69 -10.48 2.65 2.43
N ALA A 70 -9.74 1.75 1.77
CA ALA A 70 -8.69 0.95 2.41
C ALA A 70 -7.47 0.80 1.51
N ILE A 71 -6.28 0.78 2.12
CA ILE A 71 -5.01 0.54 1.41
C ILE A 71 -4.09 -0.36 2.22
N SER A 72 -3.16 -1.03 1.51
CA SER A 72 -2.01 -1.68 2.12
C SER A 72 -0.73 -1.22 1.42
N LEU A 73 0.25 -0.75 2.20
CA LEU A 73 1.61 -0.54 1.70
C LEU A 73 2.31 -1.90 1.74
N THR A 74 2.66 -2.40 0.56
CA THR A 74 3.22 -3.75 0.38
C THR A 74 4.64 -3.66 -0.14
N GLU A 75 5.52 -3.05 0.69
CA GLU A 75 6.93 -2.92 0.37
C GLU A 75 7.57 -4.29 0.11
N HIS A 76 8.48 -4.33 -0.87
CA HIS A 76 9.28 -5.53 -1.13
C HIS A 76 10.10 -5.93 0.11
N ILE A 77 10.06 -7.20 0.47
CA ILE A 77 10.92 -7.74 1.52
C ILE A 77 12.36 -7.82 1.03
N GLU A 78 12.59 -8.40 -0.15
CA GLU A 78 13.93 -8.72 -0.64
C GLU A 78 14.52 -7.64 -1.56
N TYR A 79 13.69 -6.77 -2.17
CA TYR A 79 14.15 -5.76 -3.11
C TYR A 79 14.03 -4.34 -2.53
N ARG A 80 15.15 -3.81 -2.06
CA ARG A 80 15.22 -2.50 -1.38
C ARG A 80 16.35 -1.65 -1.97
N PRO A 81 16.14 -1.00 -3.13
CA PRO A 81 17.16 -0.20 -3.80
C PRO A 81 17.65 0.98 -2.96
N HIS A 82 16.82 1.53 -2.08
CA HIS A 82 17.13 2.67 -1.22
C HIS A 82 17.67 2.30 0.19
N LYS A 83 18.01 1.04 0.43
CA LYS A 83 18.41 0.52 1.76
C LYS A 83 19.64 1.20 2.40
N LYS A 84 20.40 1.98 1.64
CA LYS A 84 21.54 2.76 2.18
C LYS A 84 21.08 4.01 2.92
N ASP A 85 19.92 4.56 2.53
CA ASP A 85 19.40 5.84 3.00
C ASP A 85 18.12 5.69 3.81
N ILE A 86 17.42 4.56 3.64
CA ILE A 86 16.15 4.26 4.30
C ILE A 86 16.36 3.15 5.34
N VAL A 87 15.77 3.33 6.52
CA VAL A 87 15.83 2.37 7.63
C VAL A 87 15.34 0.98 7.22
N ALA A 88 15.99 -0.06 7.76
CA ALA A 88 15.75 -1.45 7.38
C ALA A 88 14.52 -2.12 8.03
N ASP A 89 13.67 -1.36 8.69
CA ASP A 89 12.46 -1.87 9.35
C ASP A 89 11.30 -1.97 8.35
N HIS A 90 10.84 -3.19 8.06
CA HIS A 90 9.73 -3.45 7.13
C HIS A 90 8.37 -2.96 7.63
N ASN A 91 8.23 -2.61 8.90
CA ASN A 91 7.01 -2.00 9.42
C ASN A 91 6.97 -0.48 9.24
N ARG A 92 8.12 0.14 8.95
CA ARG A 92 8.28 1.59 9.08
C ARG A 92 7.38 2.40 8.15
N SER A 93 7.17 1.96 6.91
CA SER A 93 6.27 2.65 5.97
C SER A 93 4.83 2.69 6.51
N PHE A 94 4.35 1.58 7.05
CA PHE A 94 3.04 1.49 7.71
C PHE A 94 2.96 2.43 8.93
N ASP A 95 3.94 2.37 9.84
CA ASP A 95 3.93 3.16 11.08
C ASP A 95 3.91 4.67 10.81
N LEU A 96 4.61 5.12 9.76
CA LEU A 96 4.61 6.52 9.33
C LEU A 96 3.25 7.00 8.83
N CYS A 97 2.43 6.08 8.31
CA CYS A 97 1.14 6.40 7.70
C CYS A 97 -0.04 6.39 8.67
N GLN A 98 0.06 5.71 9.82
CA GLN A 98 -1.06 5.47 10.73
C GLN A 98 -1.85 6.75 11.06
N LYS A 99 -1.18 7.77 11.55
CA LYS A 99 -1.84 9.04 11.93
C LYS A 99 -2.49 9.76 10.74
N GLN A 100 -1.86 9.70 9.57
CA GLN A 100 -2.39 10.34 8.36
C GLN A 100 -3.62 9.58 7.86
N ALA A 101 -3.57 8.26 7.83
CA ALA A 101 -4.67 7.40 7.44
C ALA A 101 -5.87 7.58 8.37
N GLU A 102 -5.66 7.55 9.69
CA GLU A 102 -6.69 7.81 10.70
C GLU A 102 -7.36 9.18 10.48
N LYS A 103 -6.55 10.24 10.30
CA LYS A 103 -7.06 11.60 10.07
C LYS A 103 -7.94 11.71 8.82
N LEU A 104 -7.62 10.95 7.78
CA LEU A 104 -8.33 10.98 6.50
C LEU A 104 -9.43 9.91 6.40
N GLY A 105 -9.60 9.06 7.41
CA GLY A 105 -10.59 7.98 7.43
C GLY A 105 -10.25 6.86 6.45
N ILE A 106 -8.97 6.65 6.13
CA ILE A 106 -8.48 5.54 5.32
C ILE A 106 -8.16 4.35 6.23
N LEU A 107 -8.71 3.20 5.94
CA LEU A 107 -8.35 1.95 6.61
C LEU A 107 -6.98 1.48 6.12
N LEU A 108 -5.96 1.65 6.96
CA LEU A 108 -4.60 1.23 6.65
C LEU A 108 -4.37 -0.20 7.13
N ILE A 109 -4.06 -1.10 6.21
CA ILE A 109 -3.79 -2.52 6.46
C ILE A 109 -2.30 -2.77 6.34
N ARG A 110 -1.70 -3.46 7.34
CA ARG A 110 -0.28 -3.82 7.26
C ARG A 110 -0.10 -4.96 6.27
N GLY A 111 0.85 -4.78 5.35
CA GLY A 111 1.21 -5.78 4.34
C GLY A 111 2.65 -5.69 3.92
N SER A 112 3.09 -6.66 3.16
CA SER A 112 4.39 -6.68 2.49
C SER A 112 4.34 -7.56 1.26
N GLU A 113 5.24 -7.33 0.32
CA GLU A 113 5.44 -8.19 -0.84
C GLU A 113 6.64 -9.12 -0.64
N ILE A 114 6.36 -10.42 -0.56
CA ILE A 114 7.37 -11.47 -0.65
C ILE A 114 7.83 -11.53 -2.10
N THR A 115 9.06 -11.10 -2.37
CA THR A 115 9.57 -10.83 -3.72
C THR A 115 10.61 -11.87 -4.11
N ARG A 116 10.19 -12.89 -4.84
CA ARG A 116 11.07 -13.99 -5.26
C ARG A 116 11.17 -14.09 -6.77
N PRO A 117 12.28 -14.63 -7.30
CA PRO A 117 12.32 -15.03 -8.70
C PRO A 117 11.21 -16.06 -9.00
N MET A 118 10.82 -16.18 -10.26
CA MET A 118 9.91 -17.22 -10.71
C MET A 118 10.66 -18.57 -10.74
N ALA A 119 10.17 -19.64 -10.12
CA ALA A 119 8.99 -19.69 -9.28
C ALA A 119 9.37 -19.65 -7.79
N PRO A 120 8.51 -19.16 -6.87
CA PRO A 120 7.07 -18.91 -7.07
C PRO A 120 6.74 -17.52 -7.62
N GLY A 121 7.64 -16.52 -7.63
CA GLY A 121 7.36 -15.16 -8.02
C GLY A 121 6.99 -14.25 -6.84
N HIS A 122 6.23 -13.19 -7.12
CA HIS A 122 5.87 -12.14 -6.16
C HIS A 122 4.50 -12.38 -5.55
N PHE A 123 4.39 -12.21 -4.24
CA PHE A 123 3.14 -12.39 -3.50
C PHE A 123 2.95 -11.29 -2.46
N ASN A 124 1.77 -10.70 -2.40
CA ASN A 124 1.40 -9.86 -1.29
C ASN A 124 0.86 -10.70 -0.13
N ALA A 125 1.31 -10.38 1.07
CA ALA A 125 0.74 -10.84 2.32
C ALA A 125 0.17 -9.62 3.06
N ILE A 126 -1.15 -9.60 3.29
CA ILE A 126 -1.84 -8.50 3.99
C ILE A 126 -2.47 -9.00 5.28
N PHE A 127 -2.85 -8.08 6.18
CA PHE A 127 -3.31 -8.34 7.55
C PHE A 127 -2.20 -8.88 8.47
N LEU A 128 -0.95 -8.50 8.21
CA LEU A 128 0.18 -8.85 9.05
C LEU A 128 0.14 -8.10 10.40
N ALA A 129 0.61 -8.75 11.45
CA ALA A 129 0.92 -8.10 12.72
C ALA A 129 2.31 -7.44 12.68
N ASP A 130 3.28 -8.10 12.03
CA ASP A 130 4.68 -7.68 11.89
C ASP A 130 5.23 -8.16 10.55
N SER A 131 5.79 -7.24 9.76
CA SER A 131 6.37 -7.55 8.45
C SER A 131 7.83 -8.04 8.53
N ASN A 132 8.57 -7.69 9.59
CA ASN A 132 9.99 -8.02 9.73
C ASN A 132 10.28 -9.52 9.68
N PRO A 133 9.48 -10.41 10.33
CA PRO A 133 9.72 -11.85 10.30
C PRO A 133 9.61 -12.49 8.90
N LEU A 134 9.07 -11.77 7.89
CA LEU A 134 8.99 -12.27 6.52
C LEU A 134 10.35 -12.22 5.80
N GLU A 135 11.35 -11.49 6.33
CA GLU A 135 12.72 -11.48 5.81
C GLU A 135 13.42 -12.81 6.10
N GLN A 136 13.19 -13.80 5.25
CA GLN A 136 13.69 -15.16 5.37
C GLN A 136 14.55 -15.54 4.17
N LYS A 137 15.51 -16.44 4.35
CA LYS A 137 16.34 -16.94 3.26
C LYS A 137 15.53 -17.78 2.27
N GLU A 138 14.80 -18.76 2.79
CA GLU A 138 13.99 -19.68 2.00
C GLU A 138 12.58 -19.10 1.83
N TYR A 139 12.02 -19.18 0.61
CA TYR A 139 10.69 -18.59 0.35
C TYR A 139 9.60 -19.23 1.21
N LYS A 140 9.65 -20.54 1.42
CA LYS A 140 8.67 -21.25 2.25
C LYS A 140 8.60 -20.72 3.68
N ASP A 141 9.73 -20.35 4.26
CA ASP A 141 9.78 -19.82 5.62
C ASP A 141 9.09 -18.46 5.70
N ALA A 142 9.25 -17.62 4.66
CA ALA A 142 8.53 -16.34 4.57
C ALA A 142 7.00 -16.55 4.47
N PHE A 143 6.56 -17.49 3.62
CA PHE A 143 5.14 -17.82 3.48
C PHE A 143 4.56 -18.43 4.76
N ASN A 144 5.29 -19.32 5.41
CA ASN A 144 4.88 -19.93 6.67
C ASN A 144 4.76 -18.88 7.79
N GLU A 145 5.66 -17.91 7.83
CA GLU A 145 5.57 -16.83 8.81
C GLU A 145 4.37 -15.92 8.54
N ALA A 146 4.08 -15.58 7.27
CA ALA A 146 2.88 -14.84 6.91
C ALA A 146 1.60 -15.61 7.28
N LYS A 147 1.53 -16.91 6.96
CA LYS A 147 0.42 -17.79 7.32
C LYS A 147 0.22 -17.88 8.84
N LYS A 148 1.30 -18.03 9.62
CA LYS A 148 1.26 -18.08 11.08
C LYS A 148 0.64 -16.82 11.70
N GLN A 149 0.80 -15.67 11.05
CA GLN A 149 0.19 -14.42 11.42
C GLN A 149 -1.27 -14.28 10.94
N GLY A 150 -1.80 -15.24 10.18
CA GLY A 150 -3.15 -15.21 9.62
C GLY A 150 -3.29 -14.28 8.40
N ALA A 151 -2.20 -14.01 7.71
CA ALA A 151 -2.22 -13.14 6.53
C ALA A 151 -3.06 -13.73 5.39
N PHE A 152 -3.71 -12.85 4.64
CA PHE A 152 -4.24 -13.18 3.32
C PHE A 152 -3.13 -13.01 2.29
N ILE A 153 -2.79 -14.07 1.56
CA ILE A 153 -1.64 -14.12 0.66
C ILE A 153 -2.14 -14.36 -0.76
N PHE A 154 -1.70 -13.52 -1.71
CA PHE A 154 -2.12 -13.62 -3.11
C PHE A 154 -0.95 -13.37 -4.07
N TRP A 155 -0.98 -14.07 -5.22
CA TRP A 155 0.03 -13.98 -6.26
C TRP A 155 -0.14 -12.70 -7.08
N ASN A 156 0.92 -11.91 -7.17
CA ASN A 156 0.92 -10.63 -7.88
C ASN A 156 1.25 -10.83 -9.37
N HIS A 157 0.64 -9.98 -10.21
CA HIS A 157 0.98 -9.77 -11.63
C HIS A 157 1.49 -11.04 -12.36
N PRO A 158 0.72 -12.14 -12.39
CA PRO A 158 1.17 -13.42 -12.96
C PRO A 158 1.56 -13.33 -14.44
N GLY A 159 1.08 -12.32 -15.16
CA GLY A 159 1.43 -12.05 -16.56
C GLY A 159 2.62 -11.13 -16.76
N TRP A 160 3.41 -10.83 -15.72
CA TRP A 160 4.55 -9.93 -15.85
C TRP A 160 5.67 -10.56 -16.68
N ALA A 161 5.90 -9.99 -17.89
CA ALA A 161 6.82 -10.51 -18.88
C ALA A 161 8.29 -10.61 -18.39
N ALA A 162 8.71 -9.79 -17.41
CA ALA A 162 10.05 -9.89 -16.84
C ALA A 162 10.29 -11.19 -16.08
N GLN A 163 9.23 -11.80 -15.53
CA GLN A 163 9.30 -13.10 -14.85
C GLN A 163 8.79 -14.27 -15.71
N GLN A 164 7.83 -14.02 -16.59
CA GLN A 164 7.23 -15.02 -17.46
C GLN A 164 7.12 -14.46 -18.91
N PRO A 165 8.23 -14.43 -19.67
CA PRO A 165 8.29 -13.72 -20.94
C PRO A 165 7.40 -14.33 -22.04
N ASP A 166 7.16 -15.63 -22.02
CA ASP A 166 6.41 -16.32 -23.08
C ASP A 166 4.91 -16.39 -22.78
N THR A 167 4.57 -16.87 -21.59
CA THR A 167 3.17 -17.03 -21.15
C THR A 167 3.10 -17.25 -19.64
N THR A 168 2.00 -16.82 -19.05
CA THR A 168 1.70 -17.11 -17.64
C THR A 168 1.55 -18.63 -17.44
N LYS A 169 2.29 -19.18 -16.51
CA LYS A 169 2.28 -20.59 -16.16
C LYS A 169 2.00 -20.78 -14.68
N TRP A 170 1.24 -21.82 -14.37
CA TRP A 170 1.14 -22.35 -13.03
C TRP A 170 2.31 -23.31 -12.78
N TRP A 171 3.08 -23.08 -11.73
CA TRP A 171 4.26 -23.85 -11.38
C TRP A 171 3.98 -24.80 -10.21
N PRO A 172 4.78 -25.90 -10.05
CA PRO A 172 4.65 -26.79 -8.90
C PRO A 172 4.67 -26.08 -7.55
N GLN A 173 5.47 -25.02 -7.43
CA GLN A 173 5.55 -24.18 -6.21
C GLN A 173 4.23 -23.49 -5.88
N HIS A 174 3.44 -23.10 -6.90
CA HIS A 174 2.11 -22.54 -6.68
C HIS A 174 1.14 -23.59 -6.14
N THR A 175 1.19 -24.82 -6.68
CA THR A 175 0.39 -25.94 -6.15
C THR A 175 0.76 -26.23 -4.71
N GLU A 176 2.06 -26.29 -4.41
CA GLU A 176 2.57 -26.51 -3.07
C GLU A 176 2.07 -25.43 -2.07
N LEU A 177 2.23 -24.14 -2.43
CA LEU A 177 1.74 -23.03 -1.59
C LEU A 177 0.22 -23.06 -1.39
N TYR A 178 -0.53 -23.44 -2.43
CA TYR A 178 -1.98 -23.60 -2.36
C TYR A 178 -2.37 -24.75 -1.42
N ASP A 179 -1.77 -25.94 -1.61
CA ASP A 179 -2.04 -27.14 -0.80
C ASP A 179 -1.66 -26.93 0.68
N GLU A 180 -0.58 -26.20 0.93
CA GLU A 180 -0.14 -25.81 2.27
C GLU A 180 -0.99 -24.67 2.88
N GLY A 181 -1.96 -24.11 2.17
CA GLY A 181 -2.78 -22.98 2.64
C GLY A 181 -1.98 -21.69 2.83
N CYS A 182 -1.00 -21.48 1.98
CA CYS A 182 -0.15 -20.27 1.91
C CYS A 182 -0.46 -19.40 0.68
N MET A 183 -1.51 -19.73 -0.08
CA MET A 183 -1.98 -18.97 -1.24
C MET A 183 -3.50 -18.94 -1.23
N HIS A 184 -4.09 -17.73 -1.25
CA HIS A 184 -5.52 -17.50 -1.11
C HIS A 184 -6.15 -16.84 -2.34
N GLY A 185 -5.33 -16.30 -3.24
CA GLY A 185 -5.80 -15.57 -4.42
C GLY A 185 -4.70 -15.26 -5.44
N ILE A 186 -5.10 -14.61 -6.51
CA ILE A 186 -4.27 -14.10 -7.60
C ILE A 186 -4.66 -12.64 -7.83
#